data_756a1961db011a1397d09c670649e39f
#
_entry.id   756a1961db011a1397d09c670649e39f
#
_cell.length_a   1.000
_cell.length_b   1.000
_cell.length_c   1.000
_cell.angle_alpha   90.00
_cell.angle_beta   90.00
_cell.angle_gamma   90.00
#
_symmetry.space_group_name_H-M   'P 1'
#
loop_
_entity.id
_entity.type
_entity.pdbx_description
1 polymer ?
#
loop_
_entity_poly.entity_id
_entity_poly.type
_entity_poly.pdbx_seq_one_letter_code
_entity_poly.pdbx_strand_id
1 'polypeptide(L)'
;DGVASYDIKEGSAWDNIPFTPEIEALAKQCRAVCFGSLAQRNKVSRDTIYRFLDATPKDCMRIFDINLRQNFYSKEIIQESLKRANVMKINDEELVTIGRMFGYPGMDVENKCWLILGKYNLDMLVLTCGVNGSYVFSKGAMSYLETPKVEVADTVGAGDSFTGSFVASVLNGKPIAEAHRIGVNVSAYVCTQNGAMPVIPEALKS
;
A
#
# COMPACT_ATOMS: atom_id res chain seq x y z
N ASP A 1 14.60 21.25 -8.61
CA ASP A 1 13.24 20.94 -8.15
C ASP A 1 13.12 19.71 -7.25
N GLY A 2 14.19 18.94 -6.94
CA GLY A 2 14.21 17.88 -5.92
C GLY A 2 13.31 16.64 -6.15
N VAL A 3 12.57 16.58 -7.24
CA VAL A 3 11.72 15.41 -7.58
C VAL A 3 12.56 14.41 -8.37
N ALA A 4 12.78 13.22 -7.80
CA ALA A 4 13.48 12.15 -8.47
C ALA A 4 12.70 11.68 -9.70
N SER A 5 13.35 11.62 -10.87
CA SER A 5 12.80 11.01 -12.07
C SER A 5 13.38 9.59 -12.20
N TYR A 6 12.51 8.61 -12.39
CA TYR A 6 12.90 7.20 -12.52
C TYR A 6 12.63 6.69 -13.94
N ASP A 7 13.63 6.09 -14.54
CA ASP A 7 13.46 5.23 -15.74
C ASP A 7 13.38 3.77 -15.28
N ILE A 8 12.18 3.18 -15.37
CA ILE A 8 11.92 1.82 -14.91
C ILE A 8 12.06 0.86 -16.10
N LYS A 9 13.24 0.30 -16.25
CA LYS A 9 13.55 -0.63 -17.35
C LYS A 9 12.74 -1.92 -17.28
N GLU A 10 12.29 -2.38 -18.44
CA GLU A 10 11.67 -3.70 -18.58
C GLU A 10 12.73 -4.81 -18.61
N GLY A 11 12.31 -6.07 -18.37
CA GLY A 11 13.20 -7.22 -18.32
C GLY A 11 14.07 -7.31 -17.07
N SER A 12 13.74 -6.56 -16.04
CA SER A 12 14.43 -6.57 -14.75
C SER A 12 14.07 -7.82 -13.93
N ALA A 13 14.79 -8.06 -12.82
CA ALA A 13 14.59 -9.25 -11.98
C ALA A 13 13.13 -9.37 -11.46
N TRP A 14 12.52 -8.26 -11.07
CA TRP A 14 11.12 -8.25 -10.62
C TRP A 14 10.07 -8.52 -11.72
N ASP A 15 10.45 -8.57 -12.98
CA ASP A 15 9.60 -9.04 -14.09
C ASP A 15 9.60 -10.57 -14.22
N ASN A 16 10.55 -11.25 -13.59
CA ASN A 16 10.83 -12.67 -13.77
C ASN A 16 10.90 -13.44 -12.44
N ILE A 17 10.07 -13.10 -11.47
CA ILE A 17 10.00 -13.78 -10.17
C ILE A 17 9.40 -15.18 -10.38
N PRO A 18 10.16 -16.28 -10.17
CA PRO A 18 9.64 -17.63 -10.34
C PRO A 18 8.78 -18.02 -9.12
N PHE A 19 7.83 -18.91 -9.32
CA PHE A 19 7.11 -19.54 -8.22
C PHE A 19 7.77 -20.88 -7.88
N THR A 20 8.50 -20.93 -6.78
CA THR A 20 9.22 -22.12 -6.32
C THR A 20 8.51 -22.78 -5.13
N PRO A 21 8.85 -24.04 -4.78
CA PRO A 21 8.33 -24.68 -3.58
C PRO A 21 8.63 -23.92 -2.29
N GLU A 22 9.79 -23.24 -2.21
CA GLU A 22 10.19 -22.42 -1.06
C GLU A 22 9.29 -21.16 -0.95
N ILE A 23 8.99 -20.52 -2.07
CA ILE A 23 8.07 -19.37 -2.13
C ILE A 23 6.65 -19.81 -1.72
N GLU A 24 6.20 -20.98 -2.17
CA GLU A 24 4.91 -21.52 -1.75
C GLU A 24 4.87 -21.85 -0.25
N ALA A 25 5.93 -22.46 0.28
CA ALA A 25 6.04 -22.75 1.70
C ALA A 25 6.03 -21.47 2.56
N LEU A 26 6.70 -20.40 2.09
CA LEU A 26 6.68 -19.09 2.72
C LEU A 26 5.26 -18.49 2.70
N ALA A 27 4.56 -18.55 1.57
CA ALA A 27 3.20 -18.03 1.45
C ALA A 27 2.26 -18.64 2.49
N LYS A 28 2.34 -19.95 2.71
CA LYS A 28 1.51 -20.70 3.67
C LYS A 28 1.73 -20.30 5.15
N GLN A 29 2.81 -19.58 5.45
CA GLN A 29 3.18 -19.14 6.80
C GLN A 29 3.05 -17.61 6.99
N CYS A 30 2.72 -16.88 5.91
CA CYS A 30 2.63 -15.43 5.96
C CYS A 30 1.49 -14.96 6.86
N ARG A 31 1.80 -14.01 7.76
CA ARG A 31 0.81 -13.24 8.50
C ARG A 31 0.42 -11.96 7.77
N ALA A 32 1.33 -11.41 6.97
CA ALA A 32 1.07 -10.28 6.09
C ALA A 32 1.91 -10.38 4.82
N VAL A 33 1.38 -9.88 3.72
CA VAL A 33 2.08 -9.68 2.45
C VAL A 33 1.67 -8.36 1.83
N CYS A 34 2.67 -7.56 1.44
CA CYS A 34 2.46 -6.33 0.67
C CYS A 34 2.87 -6.57 -0.77
N PHE A 35 2.04 -6.15 -1.71
CA PHE A 35 2.28 -6.27 -3.14
C PHE A 35 1.74 -5.06 -3.90
N GLY A 36 2.34 -4.75 -5.03
CA GLY A 36 1.98 -3.60 -5.86
C GLY A 36 1.63 -3.97 -7.30
N SER A 37 1.38 -2.96 -8.13
CA SER A 37 1.01 -3.15 -9.54
C SER A 37 2.22 -3.38 -10.47
N LEU A 38 3.37 -2.76 -10.17
CA LEU A 38 4.52 -2.68 -11.10
C LEU A 38 5.05 -4.05 -11.53
N ALA A 39 5.33 -4.96 -10.60
CA ALA A 39 5.87 -6.29 -10.91
C ALA A 39 4.85 -7.17 -11.66
N GLN A 40 3.57 -6.79 -11.66
CA GLN A 40 2.50 -7.49 -12.36
C GLN A 40 2.43 -7.16 -13.86
N ARG A 41 3.21 -6.18 -14.35
CA ARG A 41 3.28 -5.85 -15.77
C ARG A 41 3.75 -7.04 -16.62
N ASN A 42 4.66 -7.86 -16.09
CA ASN A 42 5.08 -9.10 -16.74
C ASN A 42 4.27 -10.31 -16.22
N LYS A 43 3.88 -11.19 -17.14
CA LYS A 43 3.04 -12.36 -16.83
C LYS A 43 3.71 -13.31 -15.85
N VAL A 44 5.03 -13.51 -15.93
CA VAL A 44 5.77 -14.45 -15.06
C VAL A 44 5.62 -14.02 -13.59
N SER A 45 5.97 -12.79 -13.27
CA SER A 45 5.85 -12.28 -11.90
C SER A 45 4.41 -12.12 -11.46
N ARG A 46 3.51 -11.72 -12.37
CA ARG A 46 2.08 -11.62 -12.06
C ARG A 46 1.49 -12.97 -11.65
N ASP A 47 1.77 -14.03 -12.40
CA ASP A 47 1.31 -15.39 -12.08
C ASP A 47 1.88 -15.86 -10.72
N THR A 48 3.14 -15.54 -10.44
CA THR A 48 3.78 -15.84 -9.15
C THR A 48 3.10 -15.09 -8.00
N ILE A 49 2.85 -13.78 -8.17
CA ILE A 49 2.17 -12.96 -7.16
C ILE A 49 0.78 -13.55 -6.87
N TYR A 50 0.00 -13.87 -7.89
CA TYR A 50 -1.34 -14.43 -7.69
C TYR A 50 -1.30 -15.79 -6.98
N ARG A 51 -0.41 -16.70 -7.41
CA ARG A 51 -0.23 -17.99 -6.74
C ARG A 51 0.22 -17.83 -5.29
N PHE A 52 1.09 -16.86 -5.01
CA PHE A 52 1.52 -16.56 -3.64
C PHE A 52 0.33 -16.12 -2.79
N LEU A 53 -0.44 -15.13 -3.26
CA LEU A 53 -1.61 -14.62 -2.55
C LEU A 53 -2.68 -15.70 -2.32
N ASP A 54 -2.93 -16.53 -3.34
CA ASP A 54 -3.91 -17.62 -3.27
C ASP A 54 -3.46 -18.74 -2.29
N ALA A 55 -2.15 -18.86 -2.02
CA ALA A 55 -1.59 -19.83 -1.07
C ALA A 55 -1.49 -19.32 0.39
N THR A 56 -1.74 -18.02 0.63
CA THR A 56 -1.69 -17.46 2.00
C THR A 56 -2.83 -17.95 2.88
N PRO A 57 -2.65 -18.03 4.22
CA PRO A 57 -3.74 -18.30 5.16
C PRO A 57 -4.90 -17.29 5.02
N LYS A 58 -6.10 -17.70 5.40
CA LYS A 58 -7.30 -16.85 5.30
C LYS A 58 -7.21 -15.59 6.15
N ASP A 59 -6.52 -15.65 7.27
CA ASP A 59 -6.27 -14.56 8.22
C ASP A 59 -5.03 -13.73 7.87
N CYS A 60 -4.34 -14.07 6.78
CA CYS A 60 -3.22 -13.28 6.28
C CYS A 60 -3.69 -11.89 5.83
N MET A 61 -3.00 -10.84 6.28
CA MET A 61 -3.21 -9.48 5.80
C MET A 61 -2.57 -9.33 4.42
N ARG A 62 -3.39 -9.18 3.37
CA ARG A 62 -2.95 -9.01 1.98
C ARG A 62 -3.13 -7.56 1.58
N ILE A 63 -2.03 -6.81 1.64
CA ILE A 63 -2.01 -5.36 1.41
C ILE A 63 -1.67 -5.09 -0.04
N PHE A 64 -2.64 -4.59 -0.80
CA PHE A 64 -2.40 -4.03 -2.12
C PHE A 64 -2.03 -2.56 -2.01
N ASP A 65 -0.73 -2.26 -1.98
CA ASP A 65 -0.20 -0.91 -2.17
C ASP A 65 -0.14 -0.65 -3.67
N ILE A 66 -1.10 0.11 -4.20
CA ILE A 66 -1.34 0.19 -5.64
C ILE A 66 -0.14 0.72 -6.41
N ASN A 67 0.50 1.76 -5.90
CA ASN A 67 1.78 2.31 -6.31
C ASN A 67 1.96 2.37 -7.84
N LEU A 68 1.09 3.16 -8.50
CA LEU A 68 1.08 3.30 -9.96
C LEU A 68 2.39 3.90 -10.47
N ARG A 69 2.99 3.27 -11.48
CA ARG A 69 4.23 3.72 -12.10
C ARG A 69 4.08 3.77 -13.61
N GLN A 70 4.35 4.91 -14.20
CA GLN A 70 4.29 5.13 -15.66
C GLN A 70 2.97 4.55 -16.24
N ASN A 71 3.05 3.68 -17.25
CA ASN A 71 1.92 2.99 -17.87
C ASN A 71 1.90 1.48 -17.55
N PHE A 72 2.61 1.04 -16.50
CA PHE A 72 2.79 -0.37 -16.16
C PHE A 72 1.66 -0.94 -15.29
N TYR A 73 0.43 -0.52 -15.56
CA TYR A 73 -0.76 -1.00 -14.89
C TYR A 73 -1.94 -1.10 -15.88
N SER A 74 -2.90 -1.92 -15.56
CA SER A 74 -4.15 -2.00 -16.30
C SER A 74 -5.35 -2.16 -15.38
N LYS A 75 -6.54 -1.93 -15.91
CA LYS A 75 -7.78 -2.14 -15.16
C LYS A 75 -7.90 -3.56 -14.63
N GLU A 76 -7.52 -4.55 -15.46
CA GLU A 76 -7.54 -5.97 -15.10
C GLU A 76 -6.59 -6.27 -13.93
N ILE A 77 -5.34 -5.79 -14.01
CA ILE A 77 -4.34 -6.00 -12.96
C ILE A 77 -4.86 -5.44 -11.63
N ILE A 78 -5.42 -4.23 -11.64
CA ILE A 78 -5.94 -3.59 -10.44
C ILE A 78 -7.14 -4.34 -9.90
N GLN A 79 -8.08 -4.76 -10.75
CA GLN A 79 -9.26 -5.51 -10.33
C GLN A 79 -8.90 -6.88 -9.74
N GLU A 80 -8.00 -7.61 -10.38
CA GLU A 80 -7.55 -8.93 -9.90
C GLU A 80 -6.73 -8.83 -8.61
N SER A 81 -5.97 -7.73 -8.43
CA SER A 81 -5.29 -7.43 -7.18
C SER A 81 -6.26 -7.13 -6.05
N LEU A 82 -7.27 -6.30 -6.30
CA LEU A 82 -8.30 -5.95 -5.31
C LEU A 82 -9.16 -7.14 -4.89
N LYS A 83 -9.42 -8.10 -5.79
CA LYS A 83 -10.13 -9.34 -5.44
C LYS A 83 -9.33 -10.24 -4.49
N ARG A 84 -8.01 -10.17 -4.50
CA ARG A 84 -7.11 -10.97 -3.65
C ARG A 84 -6.68 -10.25 -2.38
N ALA A 85 -6.75 -8.94 -2.37
CA ALA A 85 -6.43 -8.11 -1.21
C ALA A 85 -7.56 -8.13 -0.18
N ASN A 86 -7.21 -7.86 1.08
CA ASN A 86 -8.16 -7.47 2.12
C ASN A 86 -7.83 -6.09 2.71
N VAL A 87 -6.67 -5.53 2.35
CA VAL A 87 -6.30 -4.15 2.63
C VAL A 87 -5.84 -3.49 1.34
N MET A 88 -6.31 -2.27 1.07
CA MET A 88 -5.81 -1.43 -0.02
C MET A 88 -5.11 -0.22 0.55
N LYS A 89 -3.96 0.14 0.02
CA LYS A 89 -3.34 1.46 0.22
C LYS A 89 -3.26 2.19 -1.11
N ILE A 90 -3.59 3.47 -1.08
CA ILE A 90 -3.65 4.33 -2.26
C ILE A 90 -3.35 5.78 -1.84
N ASN A 91 -2.76 6.58 -2.71
CA ASN A 91 -2.68 8.02 -2.52
C ASN A 91 -3.80 8.76 -3.28
N ASP A 92 -3.93 10.06 -3.03
CA ASP A 92 -5.00 10.89 -3.59
C ASP A 92 -4.92 11.03 -5.13
N GLU A 93 -3.72 11.13 -5.70
CA GLU A 93 -3.52 11.19 -7.16
C GLU A 93 -3.90 9.87 -7.83
N GLU A 94 -3.49 8.76 -7.23
CA GLU A 94 -3.85 7.41 -7.67
C GLU A 94 -5.37 7.17 -7.56
N LEU A 95 -6.01 7.68 -6.49
CA LEU A 95 -7.45 7.57 -6.31
C LEU A 95 -8.23 8.31 -7.41
N VAL A 96 -7.71 9.46 -7.89
CA VAL A 96 -8.28 10.14 -9.06
C VAL A 96 -8.17 9.26 -10.31
N THR A 97 -7.00 8.66 -10.54
CA THR A 97 -6.75 7.79 -11.69
C THR A 97 -7.67 6.57 -11.68
N ILE A 98 -7.78 5.89 -10.52
CA ILE A 98 -8.66 4.75 -10.32
C ILE A 98 -10.13 5.14 -10.47
N GLY A 99 -10.53 6.30 -9.94
CA GLY A 99 -11.89 6.82 -10.08
C GLY A 99 -12.29 6.99 -11.55
N ARG A 100 -11.40 7.53 -12.37
CA ARG A 100 -11.63 7.65 -13.83
C ARG A 100 -11.71 6.28 -14.51
N MET A 101 -10.75 5.39 -14.21
CA MET A 101 -10.67 4.05 -14.79
C MET A 101 -11.90 3.20 -14.48
N PHE A 102 -12.48 3.33 -13.30
CA PHE A 102 -13.63 2.55 -12.85
C PHE A 102 -14.98 3.22 -13.08
N GLY A 103 -15.00 4.44 -13.62
CA GLY A 103 -16.22 5.14 -13.97
C GLY A 103 -16.83 5.99 -12.84
N TYR A 104 -16.01 6.45 -11.89
CA TYR A 104 -16.42 7.31 -10.76
C TYR A 104 -15.73 8.69 -10.76
N PRO A 105 -15.63 9.40 -11.91
CA PRO A 105 -14.78 10.60 -12.00
C PRO A 105 -15.28 11.76 -11.13
N GLY A 106 -16.59 11.91 -10.95
CA GLY A 106 -17.21 13.02 -10.22
C GLY A 106 -17.53 12.73 -8.75
N MET A 107 -17.22 11.53 -8.26
CA MET A 107 -17.46 11.17 -6.86
C MET A 107 -16.41 11.82 -5.96
N ASP A 108 -16.80 12.31 -4.79
CA ASP A 108 -15.85 12.81 -3.79
C ASP A 108 -14.94 11.72 -3.25
N VAL A 109 -13.87 12.14 -2.59
CA VAL A 109 -12.78 11.26 -2.12
C VAL A 109 -13.30 10.20 -1.14
N GLU A 110 -14.08 10.63 -0.15
CA GLU A 110 -14.56 9.75 0.92
C GLU A 110 -15.51 8.68 0.36
N ASN A 111 -16.50 9.09 -0.43
CA ASN A 111 -17.44 8.17 -1.06
C ASN A 111 -16.77 7.18 -2.01
N LYS A 112 -15.72 7.60 -2.75
CA LYS A 112 -14.90 6.68 -3.55
C LYS A 112 -14.26 5.59 -2.68
N CYS A 113 -13.67 5.98 -1.55
CA CYS A 113 -13.01 5.04 -0.64
C CYS A 113 -14.02 4.04 -0.08
N TRP A 114 -15.17 4.50 0.39
CA TRP A 114 -16.24 3.63 0.88
C TRP A 114 -16.77 2.69 -0.21
N LEU A 115 -16.96 3.20 -1.44
CA LEU A 115 -17.40 2.39 -2.57
C LEU A 115 -16.41 1.28 -2.90
N ILE A 116 -15.10 1.59 -2.98
CA ILE A 116 -14.06 0.60 -3.26
C ILE A 116 -13.99 -0.44 -2.14
N LEU A 117 -13.97 0.02 -0.89
CA LEU A 117 -13.95 -0.85 0.29
C LEU A 117 -15.12 -1.85 0.27
N GLY A 118 -16.36 -1.36 0.05
CA GLY A 118 -17.54 -2.20 0.00
C GLY A 118 -17.57 -3.13 -1.22
N LYS A 119 -17.25 -2.60 -2.41
CA LYS A 119 -17.29 -3.37 -3.66
C LYS A 119 -16.35 -4.57 -3.68
N TYR A 120 -15.16 -4.43 -3.09
CA TYR A 120 -14.15 -5.49 -3.04
C TYR A 120 -14.11 -6.21 -1.69
N ASN A 121 -15.04 -5.90 -0.80
CA ASN A 121 -15.13 -6.49 0.56
C ASN A 121 -13.79 -6.40 1.31
N LEU A 122 -13.12 -5.26 1.21
CA LEU A 122 -11.88 -5.01 1.92
C LEU A 122 -12.14 -4.84 3.42
N ASP A 123 -11.21 -5.26 4.26
CA ASP A 123 -11.26 -4.99 5.71
C ASP A 123 -10.84 -3.55 6.00
N MET A 124 -9.89 -3.02 5.23
CA MET A 124 -9.38 -1.65 5.36
C MET A 124 -9.00 -1.04 4.01
N LEU A 125 -9.14 0.30 3.93
CA LEU A 125 -8.57 1.12 2.87
C LEU A 125 -7.81 2.27 3.51
N VAL A 126 -6.54 2.41 3.18
CA VAL A 126 -5.66 3.49 3.62
C VAL A 126 -5.49 4.47 2.48
N LEU A 127 -5.87 5.73 2.70
CA LEU A 127 -5.66 6.84 1.77
C LEU A 127 -4.64 7.81 2.35
N THR A 128 -3.56 8.07 1.62
CA THR A 128 -2.58 9.09 1.96
C THR A 128 -2.73 10.31 1.05
N CYS A 129 -2.71 11.52 1.62
CA CYS A 129 -2.93 12.78 0.90
C CYS A 129 -1.74 13.75 1.09
N GLY A 130 -0.52 13.22 1.20
CA GLY A 130 0.69 14.02 1.40
C GLY A 130 0.55 14.96 2.61
N VAL A 131 0.70 16.26 2.38
CA VAL A 131 0.59 17.29 3.41
C VAL A 131 -0.83 17.47 3.96
N ASN A 132 -1.83 16.94 3.27
CA ASN A 132 -3.25 17.06 3.63
C ASN A 132 -3.74 15.93 4.55
N GLY A 133 -2.83 15.14 5.11
CA GLY A 133 -3.20 14.09 6.06
C GLY A 133 -3.38 12.71 5.44
N SER A 134 -4.02 11.83 6.18
CA SER A 134 -4.32 10.47 5.76
C SER A 134 -5.59 9.96 6.41
N TYR A 135 -6.20 8.98 5.77
CA TYR A 135 -7.43 8.33 6.22
C TYR A 135 -7.24 6.82 6.28
N VAL A 136 -7.82 6.19 7.27
CA VAL A 136 -7.99 4.74 7.32
C VAL A 136 -9.47 4.44 7.43
N PHE A 137 -10.03 3.86 6.38
CA PHE A 137 -11.41 3.37 6.34
C PHE A 137 -11.41 1.91 6.74
N SER A 138 -12.32 1.53 7.61
CA SER A 138 -12.57 0.15 8.01
C SER A 138 -14.07 -0.08 8.13
N LYS A 139 -14.53 -1.33 8.28
CA LYS A 139 -15.96 -1.65 8.35
C LYS A 139 -16.66 -0.83 9.44
N GLY A 140 -17.38 0.23 9.04
CA GLY A 140 -18.17 1.09 9.91
C GLY A 140 -17.42 2.19 10.68
N ALA A 141 -16.13 2.39 10.41
CA ALA A 141 -15.32 3.42 11.07
C ALA A 141 -14.31 4.07 10.12
N MET A 142 -13.98 5.32 10.40
CA MET A 142 -12.93 6.06 9.70
C MET A 142 -12.03 6.76 10.73
N SER A 143 -10.73 6.72 10.49
CA SER A 143 -9.73 7.49 11.23
C SER A 143 -9.12 8.51 10.27
N TYR A 144 -9.09 9.78 10.64
CA TYR A 144 -8.38 10.84 9.94
C TYR A 144 -7.28 11.41 10.83
N LEU A 145 -6.10 11.63 10.28
CA LEU A 145 -4.98 12.29 10.94
C LEU A 145 -4.33 13.30 10.00
N GLU A 146 -4.04 14.48 10.53
CA GLU A 146 -3.24 15.47 9.84
C GLU A 146 -1.80 15.00 9.69
N THR A 147 -1.13 15.42 8.61
CA THR A 147 0.30 15.19 8.45
C THR A 147 1.08 16.12 9.38
N PRO A 148 1.97 15.59 10.24
CA PRO A 148 2.83 16.43 11.07
C PRO A 148 3.69 17.37 10.22
N LYS A 149 3.80 18.63 10.62
CA LYS A 149 4.68 19.59 9.98
C LYS A 149 6.11 19.30 10.41
N VAL A 150 6.94 18.89 9.47
CA VAL A 150 8.35 18.57 9.68
C VAL A 150 9.21 19.28 8.63
N GLU A 151 10.49 19.49 8.94
CA GLU A 151 11.46 19.92 7.94
C GLU A 151 11.82 18.70 7.07
N VAL A 152 11.46 18.78 5.80
CA VAL A 152 11.60 17.64 4.87
C VAL A 152 13.01 17.63 4.29
N ALA A 153 13.75 16.55 4.53
CA ALA A 153 15.04 16.27 3.89
C ALA A 153 14.87 15.41 2.62
N ASP A 154 14.00 14.38 2.68
CA ASP A 154 13.71 13.47 1.58
C ASP A 154 12.30 12.87 1.77
N THR A 155 11.60 12.56 0.68
CA THR A 155 10.27 11.92 0.73
C THR A 155 10.31 10.44 0.33
N VAL A 156 11.46 9.94 -0.10
CA VAL A 156 11.63 8.53 -0.50
C VAL A 156 11.44 7.62 0.71
N GLY A 157 10.61 6.58 0.56
CA GLY A 157 10.31 5.63 1.63
C GLY A 157 9.22 6.06 2.61
N ALA A 158 8.69 7.29 2.53
CA ALA A 158 7.62 7.76 3.42
C ALA A 158 6.38 6.86 3.35
N GLY A 159 5.92 6.52 2.14
CA GLY A 159 4.78 5.63 1.93
C GLY A 159 5.03 4.21 2.41
N ASP A 160 6.22 3.66 2.15
CA ASP A 160 6.60 2.31 2.55
C ASP A 160 6.74 2.18 4.06
N SER A 161 7.34 3.20 4.71
CA SER A 161 7.48 3.25 6.16
C SER A 161 6.13 3.41 6.87
N PHE A 162 5.21 4.20 6.31
CA PHE A 162 3.82 4.24 6.76
C PHE A 162 3.20 2.85 6.70
N THR A 163 3.23 2.20 5.53
CA THR A 163 2.64 0.87 5.33
C THR A 163 3.23 -0.14 6.30
N GLY A 164 4.56 -0.20 6.39
CA GLY A 164 5.26 -1.16 7.25
C GLY A 164 4.91 -1.00 8.73
N SER A 165 4.94 0.23 9.25
CA SER A 165 4.65 0.51 10.66
C SER A 165 3.16 0.35 11.01
N PHE A 166 2.26 0.75 10.11
CA PHE A 166 0.82 0.53 10.26
C PHE A 166 0.50 -0.97 10.34
N VAL A 167 0.97 -1.75 9.36
CA VAL A 167 0.72 -3.20 9.29
C VAL A 167 1.31 -3.91 10.51
N ALA A 168 2.55 -3.59 10.88
CA ALA A 168 3.18 -4.17 12.07
C ALA A 168 2.37 -3.87 13.34
N SER A 169 1.85 -2.65 13.50
CA SER A 169 1.01 -2.26 14.63
C SER A 169 -0.30 -3.04 14.68
N VAL A 170 -0.98 -3.19 13.55
CA VAL A 170 -2.22 -4.00 13.46
C VAL A 170 -1.94 -5.47 13.80
N LEU A 171 -0.87 -6.05 13.26
CA LEU A 171 -0.46 -7.44 13.54
C LEU A 171 -0.09 -7.68 15.00
N ASN A 172 0.33 -6.63 15.72
CA ASN A 172 0.60 -6.66 17.16
C ASN A 172 -0.65 -6.34 18.00
N GLY A 173 -1.84 -6.29 17.39
CA GLY A 173 -3.12 -6.12 18.08
C GLY A 173 -3.45 -4.69 18.50
N LYS A 174 -2.73 -3.68 17.99
CA LYS A 174 -3.07 -2.29 18.29
C LYS A 174 -4.39 -1.88 17.62
N PRO A 175 -5.21 -1.04 18.26
CA PRO A 175 -6.38 -0.45 17.62
C PRO A 175 -6.01 0.30 16.33
N ILE A 176 -6.91 0.31 15.34
CA ILE A 176 -6.65 0.95 14.02
C ILE A 176 -6.24 2.42 14.16
N ALA A 177 -6.88 3.18 15.06
CA ALA A 177 -6.53 4.58 15.27
C ALA A 177 -5.10 4.76 15.82
N GLU A 178 -4.64 3.85 16.68
CA GLU A 178 -3.27 3.86 17.20
C GLU A 178 -2.27 3.43 16.12
N ALA A 179 -2.57 2.35 15.38
CA ALA A 179 -1.76 1.91 14.26
C ALA A 179 -1.62 3.01 13.19
N HIS A 180 -2.71 3.75 12.91
CA HIS A 180 -2.70 4.89 12.01
C HIS A 180 -1.77 6.00 12.51
N ARG A 181 -1.85 6.37 13.79
CA ARG A 181 -0.97 7.38 14.41
C ARG A 181 0.49 6.98 14.33
N ILE A 182 0.81 5.71 14.57
CA ILE A 182 2.18 5.19 14.44
C ILE A 182 2.65 5.28 12.98
N GLY A 183 1.81 4.87 12.02
CA GLY A 183 2.10 5.00 10.59
C GLY A 183 2.44 6.44 10.18
N VAL A 184 1.62 7.40 10.59
CA VAL A 184 1.82 8.83 10.32
C VAL A 184 3.12 9.34 10.95
N ASN A 185 3.38 9.03 12.22
CA ASN A 185 4.56 9.52 12.92
C ASN A 185 5.86 8.94 12.35
N VAL A 186 5.88 7.65 12.03
CA VAL A 186 7.04 6.98 11.41
C VAL A 186 7.30 7.55 10.02
N SER A 187 6.27 7.73 9.21
CA SER A 187 6.38 8.33 7.88
C SER A 187 6.92 9.76 7.94
N ALA A 188 6.40 10.58 8.85
CA ALA A 188 6.88 11.95 9.06
C ALA A 188 8.34 11.98 9.52
N TYR A 189 8.74 11.08 10.42
CA TYR A 189 10.14 10.94 10.82
C TYR A 189 11.04 10.56 9.64
N VAL A 190 10.64 9.59 8.82
CA VAL A 190 11.42 9.20 7.62
C VAL A 190 11.64 10.39 6.70
N CYS A 191 10.63 11.24 6.52
CA CYS A 191 10.77 12.45 5.71
C CYS A 191 11.82 13.45 6.26
N THR A 192 12.18 13.40 7.55
CA THR A 192 13.24 14.26 8.12
C THR A 192 14.65 13.71 7.92
N GLN A 193 14.78 12.51 7.37
CA GLN A 193 16.06 11.82 7.21
C GLN A 193 16.47 11.73 5.74
N ASN A 194 17.76 11.53 5.48
CA ASN A 194 18.24 11.24 4.14
C ASN A 194 18.06 9.74 3.82
N GLY A 195 17.45 9.44 2.67
CA GLY A 195 17.25 8.08 2.17
C GLY A 195 16.06 7.38 2.78
N ALA A 196 15.67 6.27 2.15
CA ALA A 196 14.40 5.57 2.36
C ALA A 196 14.33 4.70 3.63
N MET A 197 15.47 4.37 4.25
CA MET A 197 15.54 3.36 5.34
C MET A 197 16.37 3.84 6.53
N PRO A 198 16.00 4.94 7.18
CA PRO A 198 16.67 5.37 8.39
C PRO A 198 16.35 4.41 9.55
N VAL A 199 17.21 4.42 10.58
CA VAL A 199 16.92 3.70 11.83
C VAL A 199 15.73 4.37 12.52
N ILE A 200 14.63 3.64 12.69
CA ILE A 200 13.43 4.14 13.37
C ILE A 200 13.64 4.10 14.89
N PRO A 201 13.51 5.23 15.61
CA PRO A 201 13.59 5.27 17.07
C PRO A 201 12.54 4.39 17.74
N GLU A 202 12.91 3.71 18.84
CA GLU A 202 11.96 2.84 19.58
C GLU A 202 10.72 3.58 20.05
N ALA A 203 10.86 4.86 20.45
CA ALA A 203 9.71 5.68 20.87
C ALA A 203 8.64 5.89 19.78
N LEU A 204 8.97 5.69 18.52
CA LEU A 204 8.00 5.79 17.40
C LEU A 204 7.33 4.44 17.06
N LYS A 205 7.81 3.34 17.64
CA LYS A 205 7.27 1.99 17.42
C LYS A 205 6.17 1.60 18.40
N SER A 206 5.94 2.43 19.41
CA SER A 206 5.00 2.18 20.52
C SER A 206 3.75 3.05 20.43
#